data_4b94b3a157ce00530348b21fe265c493
#
_entry.id   4b94b3a157ce00530348b21fe265c493
#
_cell.length_a   1.000
_cell.length_b   1.000
_cell.length_c   1.000
_cell.angle_alpha   90.00
_cell.angle_beta   90.00
_cell.angle_gamma   90.00
#
_symmetry.space_group_name_H-M   'P 1'
#
loop_
_entity.id
_entity.type
_entity.pdbx_description
1 polymer ?
#
loop_
_entity_poly.entity_id
_entity_poly.type
_entity_poly.pdbx_seq_one_letter_code
_entity_poly.pdbx_strand_id
1 'polypeptide(L)'
;CTDKENNRLWGYDYETDSSITGEINDDTFYDVVKFDRLIGEGVSFAIREKSVDNRLIGEVIIYNFTYNGSAEIGVRVEKESQGKGIGTKAFKLGADFAENVLKVKIKAKCYKENVKSKETILSCGFNQVSEDEEFYYFAR
;
A
#
# COMPACT_ATOMS: atom_id res chain seq x y z
N CYS A 1 2.15 7.92 -9.05
CA CYS A 1 2.91 6.87 -9.75
C CYS A 1 4.26 7.35 -10.29
N THR A 2 4.46 8.64 -10.50
CA THR A 2 5.74 9.21 -11.01
C THR A 2 6.70 9.68 -9.91
N ASP A 3 6.34 9.57 -8.64
CA ASP A 3 7.20 9.92 -7.49
C ASP A 3 8.19 8.78 -7.21
N LYS A 4 9.42 8.93 -7.72
CA LYS A 4 10.50 7.93 -7.61
C LYS A 4 10.82 7.53 -6.17
N GLU A 5 10.86 8.48 -5.24
CA GLU A 5 11.17 8.20 -3.83
C GLU A 5 10.05 7.41 -3.15
N ASN A 6 8.79 7.78 -3.42
CA ASN A 6 7.64 7.04 -2.91
C ASN A 6 7.58 5.62 -3.46
N ASN A 7 7.91 5.44 -4.74
CA ASN A 7 7.98 4.13 -5.38
C ASN A 7 9.12 3.28 -4.82
N ARG A 8 10.30 3.87 -4.60
CA ARG A 8 11.43 3.18 -3.97
C ARG A 8 11.07 2.65 -2.58
N LEU A 9 10.42 3.47 -1.77
CA LEU A 9 9.96 3.07 -0.43
C LEU A 9 8.82 2.02 -0.46
N TRP A 10 8.18 1.87 -1.61
CA TRP A 10 7.20 0.83 -1.87
C TRP A 10 7.83 -0.49 -2.34
N GLY A 11 9.10 -0.47 -2.73
CA GLY A 11 9.85 -1.61 -3.25
C GLY A 11 9.75 -1.79 -4.77
N TYR A 12 9.26 -0.78 -5.49
CA TYR A 12 9.29 -0.77 -6.95
C TYR A 12 10.49 0.01 -7.46
N ASP A 13 11.36 -0.66 -8.19
CA ASP A 13 12.38 -0.02 -8.99
C ASP A 13 11.99 -0.09 -10.47
N TYR A 14 11.34 0.95 -10.94
CA TYR A 14 10.91 1.03 -12.34
C TYR A 14 12.04 1.16 -13.35
N GLU A 15 13.28 1.43 -12.91
CA GLU A 15 14.45 1.51 -13.81
C GLU A 15 15.00 0.11 -14.11
N THR A 16 14.80 -0.85 -13.20
CA THR A 16 15.32 -2.21 -13.34
C THR A 16 14.24 -3.29 -13.49
N ASP A 17 12.97 -2.97 -13.22
CA ASP A 17 11.87 -3.92 -13.35
C ASP A 17 11.53 -4.18 -14.83
N SER A 18 12.05 -5.29 -15.35
CA SER A 18 11.83 -5.71 -16.73
C SER A 18 10.38 -6.13 -17.04
N SER A 19 9.53 -6.27 -16.03
CA SER A 19 8.10 -6.56 -16.22
C SER A 19 7.31 -5.33 -16.67
N ILE A 20 7.87 -4.13 -16.44
CA ILE A 20 7.25 -2.86 -16.81
C ILE A 20 7.91 -2.36 -18.10
N THR A 21 7.26 -2.64 -19.22
CA THR A 21 7.69 -2.14 -20.53
C THR A 21 6.94 -0.86 -20.88
N GLY A 22 7.65 0.26 -20.93
CA GLY A 22 7.11 1.54 -21.41
C GLY A 22 7.10 2.64 -20.35
N GLU A 23 6.54 3.79 -20.72
CA GLU A 23 6.40 4.94 -19.85
C GLU A 23 5.31 4.70 -18.81
N ILE A 24 5.65 4.80 -17.53
CA ILE A 24 4.69 4.66 -16.45
C ILE A 24 3.96 5.99 -16.30
N ASN A 25 2.71 5.98 -16.66
CA ASN A 25 1.77 7.08 -16.50
C ASN A 25 0.52 6.61 -15.73
N ASP A 26 -0.42 7.51 -15.48
CA ASP A 26 -1.63 7.20 -14.72
C ASP A 26 -2.49 6.13 -15.40
N ASP A 27 -2.54 6.08 -16.73
CA ASP A 27 -3.30 5.08 -17.48
C ASP A 27 -2.66 3.69 -17.34
N THR A 28 -1.34 3.59 -17.49
CA THR A 28 -0.60 2.34 -17.31
C THR A 28 -0.76 1.78 -15.90
N PHE A 29 -0.68 2.64 -14.88
CA PHE A 29 -0.92 2.24 -13.50
C PHE A 29 -2.34 1.74 -13.27
N TYR A 30 -3.35 2.41 -13.85
CA TYR A 30 -4.73 1.98 -13.77
C TYR A 30 -4.94 0.59 -14.38
N ASP A 31 -4.31 0.30 -15.50
CA ASP A 31 -4.37 -1.01 -16.16
C ASP A 31 -3.74 -2.11 -15.31
N VAL A 32 -2.60 -1.85 -14.64
CA VAL A 32 -1.98 -2.79 -13.70
C VAL A 32 -2.93 -3.10 -12.54
N VAL A 33 -3.48 -2.08 -11.88
CA VAL A 33 -4.44 -2.27 -10.77
C VAL A 33 -5.67 -3.06 -11.20
N LYS A 34 -6.17 -2.80 -12.40
CA LYS A 34 -7.31 -3.51 -12.97
C LYS A 34 -6.98 -4.96 -13.28
N PHE A 35 -5.78 -5.24 -13.79
CA PHE A 35 -5.30 -6.58 -14.07
C PHE A 35 -5.14 -7.38 -12.77
N ASP A 36 -4.46 -6.85 -11.76
CA ASP A 36 -4.28 -7.50 -10.45
C ASP A 36 -5.63 -7.87 -9.81
N ARG A 37 -6.61 -6.98 -9.91
CA ARG A 37 -7.96 -7.25 -9.45
C ARG A 37 -8.64 -8.38 -10.24
N LEU A 38 -8.43 -8.41 -11.56
CA LEU A 38 -9.04 -9.41 -12.45
C LEU A 38 -8.52 -10.82 -12.15
N ILE A 39 -7.21 -10.95 -11.88
CA ILE A 39 -6.58 -12.24 -11.56
C ILE A 39 -6.67 -12.61 -10.07
N GLY A 40 -7.26 -11.74 -9.23
CA GLY A 40 -7.46 -11.99 -7.80
C GLY A 40 -6.22 -11.83 -6.92
N GLU A 41 -5.15 -11.20 -7.42
CA GLU A 41 -3.91 -11.00 -6.65
C GLU A 41 -3.98 -9.84 -5.67
N GLY A 42 -4.90 -8.89 -5.86
CA GLY A 42 -5.04 -7.75 -4.98
C GLY A 42 -6.40 -7.05 -5.03
N VAL A 43 -6.65 -6.24 -4.01
CA VAL A 43 -7.80 -5.33 -3.93
C VAL A 43 -7.28 -3.94 -3.61
N SER A 44 -7.45 -3.00 -4.53
CA SER A 44 -7.01 -1.60 -4.38
C SER A 44 -8.18 -0.66 -4.14
N PHE A 45 -7.98 0.30 -3.25
CA PHE A 45 -8.92 1.39 -2.94
C PHE A 45 -8.28 2.73 -3.22
N ALA A 46 -8.92 3.55 -4.03
CA ALA A 46 -8.49 4.91 -4.29
C ALA A 46 -8.70 5.82 -3.08
N ILE A 47 -7.69 6.60 -2.71
CA ILE A 47 -7.79 7.69 -1.74
C ILE A 47 -8.04 8.96 -2.55
N ARG A 48 -9.18 9.63 -2.29
CA ARG A 48 -9.58 10.84 -3.01
C ARG A 48 -9.76 12.03 -2.08
N GLU A 49 -9.32 13.19 -2.53
CA GLU A 49 -9.50 14.46 -1.84
C GLU A 49 -10.82 15.11 -2.28
N LYS A 50 -11.80 15.15 -1.37
CA LYS A 50 -13.15 15.66 -1.66
C LYS A 50 -13.20 17.16 -1.99
N SER A 51 -12.26 17.93 -1.45
CA SER A 51 -12.22 19.39 -1.59
C SER A 51 -11.73 19.88 -2.96
N VAL A 52 -11.10 19.01 -3.75
CA VAL A 52 -10.53 19.34 -5.07
C VAL A 52 -11.01 18.33 -6.10
N ASP A 53 -12.20 18.53 -6.63
CA ASP A 53 -12.82 17.72 -7.70
C ASP A 53 -12.68 16.18 -7.53
N ASN A 54 -12.64 15.74 -6.27
CA ASN A 54 -12.49 14.33 -5.94
C ASN A 54 -11.17 13.72 -6.49
N ARG A 55 -10.11 14.53 -6.54
CA ARG A 55 -8.80 14.19 -7.09
C ARG A 55 -8.21 12.94 -6.42
N LEU A 56 -7.64 12.05 -7.22
CA LEU A 56 -6.89 10.89 -6.72
C LEU A 56 -5.58 11.36 -6.08
N ILE A 57 -5.35 11.01 -4.82
CA ILE A 57 -4.17 11.40 -4.04
C ILE A 57 -3.39 10.21 -3.47
N GLY A 58 -3.88 8.99 -3.67
CA GLY A 58 -3.22 7.80 -3.18
C GLY A 58 -4.08 6.55 -3.29
N GLU A 59 -3.55 5.46 -2.75
CA GLU A 59 -4.25 4.18 -2.70
C GLU A 59 -3.95 3.41 -1.42
N VAL A 60 -4.85 2.49 -1.08
CA VAL A 60 -4.62 1.38 -0.16
C VAL A 60 -4.76 0.11 -0.97
N ILE A 61 -3.80 -0.80 -0.84
CA ILE A 61 -3.83 -2.11 -1.50
C ILE A 61 -3.78 -3.23 -0.46
N ILE A 62 -4.59 -4.26 -0.67
CA ILE A 62 -4.56 -5.53 0.05
C ILE A 62 -4.16 -6.59 -0.98
N TYR A 63 -3.06 -7.29 -0.75
CA TYR A 63 -2.42 -8.15 -1.74
C TYR A 63 -1.75 -9.37 -1.08
N ASN A 64 -1.11 -10.24 -1.85
CA ASN A 64 -0.44 -11.44 -1.36
C ASN A 64 -1.38 -12.32 -0.49
N PHE A 65 -2.57 -12.58 -1.01
CA PHE A 65 -3.51 -13.49 -0.36
C PHE A 65 -2.93 -14.90 -0.29
N THR A 66 -2.99 -15.51 0.88
CA THR A 66 -2.45 -16.85 1.12
C THR A 66 -3.55 -17.84 1.47
N TYR A 67 -3.33 -19.12 1.17
CA TYR A 67 -4.27 -20.21 1.49
C TYR A 67 -4.57 -20.36 2.99
N ASN A 68 -3.68 -19.86 3.86
CA ASN A 68 -3.91 -19.87 5.32
C ASN A 68 -4.77 -18.70 5.81
N GLY A 69 -5.38 -17.94 4.88
CA GLY A 69 -6.28 -16.84 5.21
C GLY A 69 -5.56 -15.59 5.70
N SER A 70 -4.36 -15.29 5.19
CA SER A 70 -3.68 -14.02 5.46
C SER A 70 -3.45 -13.22 4.18
N ALA A 71 -3.28 -11.89 4.31
CA ALA A 71 -2.92 -10.98 3.24
C ALA A 71 -2.00 -9.88 3.76
N GLU A 72 -1.33 -9.19 2.87
CA GLU A 72 -0.55 -7.99 3.16
C GLU A 72 -1.35 -6.72 2.83
N ILE A 73 -1.05 -5.63 3.54
CA ILE A 73 -1.63 -4.32 3.26
C ILE A 73 -0.54 -3.27 3.12
N GLY A 74 -0.75 -2.36 2.19
CA GLY A 74 0.08 -1.19 1.99
C GLY A 74 -0.74 0.06 1.69
N VAL A 75 -0.14 1.23 1.87
CA VAL A 75 -0.73 2.54 1.56
C VAL A 75 0.30 3.43 0.89
N ARG A 76 -0.12 4.12 -0.17
CA ARG A 76 0.63 5.20 -0.80
C ARG A 76 -0.19 6.47 -0.81
N VAL A 77 0.43 7.59 -0.49
CA VAL A 77 -0.17 8.93 -0.59
C VAL A 77 0.83 9.84 -1.28
N GLU A 78 0.38 10.64 -2.25
CA GLU A 78 1.23 11.61 -2.92
C GLU A 78 1.91 12.55 -1.92
N LYS A 79 3.08 13.06 -2.28
CA LYS A 79 3.97 13.82 -1.37
C LYS A 79 3.28 15.05 -0.76
N GLU A 80 2.55 15.81 -1.56
CA GLU A 80 1.86 17.05 -1.15
C GLU A 80 0.72 16.80 -0.17
N SER A 81 0.19 15.58 -0.14
CA SER A 81 -0.90 15.17 0.76
C SER A 81 -0.43 14.40 1.99
N GLN A 82 0.88 14.15 2.11
CA GLN A 82 1.47 13.51 3.30
C GLN A 82 1.48 14.44 4.52
N GLY A 83 1.71 13.87 5.71
CA GLY A 83 1.79 14.62 6.97
C GLY A 83 0.45 15.12 7.52
N LYS A 84 -0.67 14.82 6.86
CA LYS A 84 -2.03 15.25 7.25
C LYS A 84 -2.86 14.13 7.90
N GLY A 85 -2.25 13.01 8.24
CA GLY A 85 -2.93 11.83 8.81
C GLY A 85 -3.78 11.02 7.81
N ILE A 86 -3.77 11.40 6.52
CA ILE A 86 -4.59 10.74 5.48
C ILE A 86 -4.16 9.28 5.30
N GLY A 87 -2.85 9.04 5.19
CA GLY A 87 -2.29 7.68 5.03
C GLY A 87 -2.66 6.77 6.20
N THR A 88 -2.51 7.26 7.43
CA THR A 88 -2.86 6.51 8.65
C THR A 88 -4.34 6.15 8.68
N LYS A 89 -5.22 7.11 8.37
CA LYS A 89 -6.66 6.88 8.33
C LYS A 89 -7.05 5.88 7.25
N ALA A 90 -6.48 6.01 6.06
CA ALA A 90 -6.75 5.12 4.94
C ALA A 90 -6.23 3.70 5.21
N PHE A 91 -5.02 3.57 5.75
CA PHE A 91 -4.43 2.29 6.12
C PHE A 91 -5.28 1.56 7.17
N LYS A 92 -5.74 2.30 8.21
CA LYS A 92 -6.63 1.73 9.23
C LYS A 92 -7.94 1.22 8.63
N LEU A 93 -8.60 2.02 7.78
CA LEU A 93 -9.83 1.61 7.10
C LEU A 93 -9.63 0.38 6.22
N GLY A 94 -8.51 0.30 5.49
CA GLY A 94 -8.15 -0.87 4.68
C GLY A 94 -7.94 -2.13 5.53
N ALA A 95 -7.23 -2.00 6.66
CA ALA A 95 -7.02 -3.10 7.59
C ALA A 95 -8.35 -3.58 8.21
N ASP A 96 -9.19 -2.65 8.66
CA ASP A 96 -10.52 -2.97 9.20
C ASP A 96 -11.41 -3.67 8.14
N PHE A 97 -11.33 -3.25 6.87
CA PHE A 97 -12.03 -3.91 5.76
C PHE A 97 -11.52 -5.34 5.53
N ALA A 98 -10.19 -5.53 5.51
CA ALA A 98 -9.59 -6.85 5.32
C ALA A 98 -10.05 -7.84 6.41
N GLU A 99 -10.05 -7.44 7.67
CA GLU A 99 -10.44 -8.29 8.79
C GLU A 99 -11.96 -8.52 8.84
N ASN A 100 -12.76 -7.45 8.66
CA ASN A 100 -14.20 -7.52 8.90
C ASN A 100 -14.99 -8.00 7.67
N VAL A 101 -14.52 -7.71 6.45
CA VAL A 101 -15.22 -8.05 5.20
C VAL A 101 -14.57 -9.23 4.51
N LEU A 102 -13.24 -9.18 4.27
CA LEU A 102 -12.53 -10.26 3.60
C LEU A 102 -12.21 -11.43 4.54
N LYS A 103 -12.31 -11.23 5.88
CA LYS A 103 -12.05 -12.26 6.89
C LYS A 103 -10.63 -12.84 6.83
N VAL A 104 -9.65 -12.01 6.50
CA VAL A 104 -8.24 -12.40 6.45
C VAL A 104 -7.45 -11.79 7.60
N LYS A 105 -6.43 -12.50 8.07
CA LYS A 105 -5.41 -11.96 8.98
C LYS A 105 -4.52 -11.01 8.20
N ILE A 106 -4.30 -9.81 8.71
CA ILE A 106 -3.58 -8.80 7.95
C ILE A 106 -2.15 -8.63 8.44
N LYS A 107 -1.23 -8.53 7.50
CA LYS A 107 0.20 -8.31 7.72
C LYS A 107 0.62 -7.03 7.00
N ALA A 108 1.71 -6.44 7.48
CA ALA A 108 2.34 -5.31 6.83
C ALA A 108 3.85 -5.41 6.96
N LYS A 109 4.58 -4.74 6.07
CA LYS A 109 6.03 -4.57 6.20
C LYS A 109 6.43 -3.16 5.80
N CYS A 110 7.55 -2.70 6.30
CA CYS A 110 8.18 -1.46 5.82
C CYS A 110 9.70 -1.56 5.90
N TYR A 111 10.37 -0.81 5.04
CA TYR A 111 11.82 -0.64 5.16
C TYR A 111 12.20 -0.04 6.51
N LYS A 112 13.33 -0.46 7.07
CA LYS A 112 13.83 0.03 8.36
C LYS A 112 14.07 1.54 8.36
N GLU A 113 14.46 2.10 7.24
CA GLU A 113 14.63 3.54 7.05
C GLU A 113 13.32 4.33 6.96
N ASN A 114 12.18 3.66 6.68
CA ASN A 114 10.88 4.31 6.54
C ASN A 114 10.17 4.45 7.89
N VAL A 115 10.69 5.36 8.72
CA VAL A 115 10.16 5.62 10.07
C VAL A 115 8.67 6.01 10.04
N LYS A 116 8.25 6.81 9.07
CA LYS A 116 6.84 7.24 8.92
C LYS A 116 5.91 6.06 8.69
N SER A 117 6.31 5.10 7.86
CA SER A 117 5.53 3.88 7.62
C SER A 117 5.44 3.04 8.88
N LYS A 118 6.55 2.86 9.61
CA LYS A 118 6.58 2.15 10.89
C LYS A 118 5.59 2.77 11.89
N GLU A 119 5.64 4.09 12.07
CA GLU A 119 4.73 4.80 12.97
C GLU A 119 3.26 4.64 12.54
N THR A 120 2.98 4.75 11.24
CA THR A 120 1.63 4.54 10.69
C THR A 120 1.12 3.13 11.01
N ILE A 121 1.90 2.10 10.74
CA ILE A 121 1.53 0.70 10.97
C ILE A 121 1.24 0.45 12.44
N LEU A 122 2.14 0.87 13.34
CA LEU A 122 1.97 0.72 14.79
C LEU A 122 0.74 1.45 15.32
N SER A 123 0.51 2.70 14.85
CA SER A 123 -0.67 3.50 15.26
C SER A 123 -2.00 2.90 14.83
N CYS A 124 -2.00 2.01 13.83
CA CYS A 124 -3.17 1.29 13.36
C CYS A 124 -3.42 -0.04 14.08
N GLY A 125 -2.71 -0.31 15.17
CA GLY A 125 -2.92 -1.48 16.02
C GLY A 125 -2.16 -2.74 15.59
N PHE A 126 -1.17 -2.61 14.71
CA PHE A 126 -0.26 -3.69 14.37
C PHE A 126 0.85 -3.82 15.40
N ASN A 127 1.34 -5.04 15.57
CA ASN A 127 2.51 -5.34 16.41
C ASN A 127 3.67 -5.80 15.52
N GLN A 128 4.88 -5.36 15.81
CA GLN A 128 6.07 -5.88 15.14
C GLN A 128 6.27 -7.35 15.58
N VAL A 129 6.35 -8.25 14.60
CA VAL A 129 6.48 -9.70 14.86
C VAL A 129 7.84 -10.25 14.49
N SER A 130 8.54 -9.62 13.56
CA SER A 130 9.91 -9.98 13.16
C SER A 130 10.59 -8.82 12.42
N GLU A 131 11.87 -9.02 12.12
CA GLU A 131 12.65 -8.15 11.23
C GLU A 131 13.76 -8.96 10.55
N ASP A 132 14.27 -8.44 9.44
CA ASP A 132 15.48 -8.90 8.76
C ASP A 132 16.47 -7.73 8.59
N GLU A 133 17.40 -7.80 7.64
CA GLU A 133 18.38 -6.74 7.39
C GLU A 133 17.74 -5.45 6.88
N GLU A 134 16.67 -5.55 6.06
CA GLU A 134 16.05 -4.43 5.34
C GLU A 134 14.70 -4.02 5.91
N PHE A 135 13.89 -4.97 6.43
CA PHE A 135 12.48 -4.77 6.75
C PHE A 135 12.13 -5.02 8.22
N TYR A 136 11.12 -4.29 8.69
CA TYR A 136 10.29 -4.68 9.82
C TYR A 136 9.02 -5.36 9.31
N TYR A 137 8.58 -6.42 9.98
CA TYR A 137 7.36 -7.16 9.70
C TYR A 137 6.36 -7.02 10.83
N PHE A 138 5.09 -6.83 10.49
CA PHE A 138 4.01 -6.56 11.42
C PHE A 138 2.82 -7.48 11.15
N ALA A 139 2.04 -7.75 12.20
CA ALA A 139 0.76 -8.45 12.12
C ALA A 139 -0.27 -7.79 13.06
N ARG A 140 -1.53 -7.94 12.71
CA ARG A 140 -2.67 -7.49 13.48
C ARG A 140 -3.69 -8.61 13.60
#